data_4db754a5a9c38dc11946bfdbf2d081e9
#
_entry.id   4db754a5a9c38dc11946bfdbf2d081e9
#
_cell.length_a   1.000
_cell.length_b   1.000
_cell.length_c   1.000
_cell.angle_alpha   90.00
_cell.angle_beta   90.00
_cell.angle_gamma   90.00
#
_symmetry.space_group_name_H-M   'P 1'
#
loop_
_entity.id
_entity.type
_entity.pdbx_description
1 polymer ?
#
loop_
_entity_poly.entity_id
_entity_poly.type
_entity_poly.pdbx_seq_one_letter_code
_entity_poly.pdbx_strand_id
1 'polypeptide(L)'
;MLAVAPVSNAQRRRPQTPPELHGSKASVEKMYDFALSHHLPFYLTPANLDDAIAKGRLVPLTGDATYELTRGVGFSYATREAKQFVLAFAPQYLTACGTPLTVTSAARPMSRQPHNANPHSVHPTGIAVDLRRPSAGPCLDWVRGALAELEDKGLIEATEERHPVHLHIAVLVPPGTSVVLPQIVNHLAAVKAAPSVLHSAR
;
A
#
# COMPACT_ATOMS: atom_id res chain seq x y z
N MET A 1 59.34 4.65 11.46
CA MET A 1 58.29 5.44 10.86
C MET A 1 57.01 4.63 10.91
N LEU A 2 56.09 4.98 11.79
CA LEU A 2 54.80 4.33 11.96
C LEU A 2 53.77 5.14 11.15
N ALA A 3 53.16 4.50 10.15
CA ALA A 3 52.10 5.10 9.32
C ALA A 3 50.77 5.04 10.11
N VAL A 4 50.22 6.21 10.41
CA VAL A 4 48.88 6.34 11.00
C VAL A 4 47.88 6.28 9.83
N ALA A 5 47.02 5.24 9.84
CA ALA A 5 45.90 5.12 8.86
C ALA A 5 44.82 6.18 9.16
N PRO A 6 44.20 6.78 8.14
CA PRO A 6 43.14 7.76 8.33
C PRO A 6 41.88 7.09 8.87
N VAL A 7 41.34 7.64 9.96
CA VAL A 7 40.04 7.27 10.52
C VAL A 7 38.95 7.73 9.56
N SER A 8 38.28 6.78 8.94
CA SER A 8 37.13 7.03 8.06
C SER A 8 36.00 7.69 8.89
N ASN A 9 35.67 8.91 8.51
CA ASN A 9 34.54 9.68 9.07
C ASN A 9 33.24 9.08 8.52
N ALA A 10 32.73 8.02 9.15
CA ALA A 10 31.40 7.51 8.89
C ALA A 10 30.42 8.58 9.35
N GLN A 11 29.97 9.43 8.43
CA GLN A 11 28.91 10.39 8.65
C GLN A 11 27.68 9.63 9.18
N ARG A 12 27.37 9.83 10.46
CA ARG A 12 26.10 9.38 11.06
C ARG A 12 24.98 10.09 10.31
N ARG A 13 24.33 9.37 9.37
CA ARG A 13 23.07 9.84 8.78
C ARG A 13 22.08 10.05 9.94
N ARG A 14 21.61 11.27 10.09
CA ARG A 14 20.49 11.57 11.01
C ARG A 14 19.33 10.65 10.61
N PRO A 15 18.58 10.08 11.58
CA PRO A 15 17.32 9.41 11.28
C PRO A 15 16.44 10.40 10.51
N GLN A 16 16.16 10.12 9.26
CA GLN A 16 15.19 10.91 8.50
C GLN A 16 13.82 10.53 9.03
N THR A 17 13.02 11.51 9.42
CA THR A 17 11.60 11.31 9.72
C THR A 17 10.97 10.74 8.45
N PRO A 18 10.24 9.61 8.53
CA PRO A 18 9.58 9.05 7.37
C PRO A 18 8.67 10.10 6.72
N PRO A 19 8.64 10.19 5.38
CA PRO A 19 7.76 11.14 4.71
C PRO A 19 6.31 10.89 5.10
N GLU A 20 5.55 11.95 5.32
CA GLU A 20 4.10 11.83 5.45
C GLU A 20 3.52 11.58 4.05
N LEU A 21 2.65 10.58 3.93
CA LEU A 21 1.97 10.24 2.68
C LEU A 21 0.78 11.18 2.50
N HIS A 22 1.04 12.40 2.07
CA HIS A 22 -0.01 13.40 1.90
C HIS A 22 -0.77 13.15 0.59
N GLY A 23 -2.08 12.92 0.72
CA GLY A 23 -2.98 12.97 -0.42
C GLY A 23 -2.99 14.37 -1.03
N SER A 24 -2.72 14.45 -2.31
CA SER A 24 -2.76 15.69 -3.09
C SER A 24 -3.70 15.52 -4.29
N LYS A 25 -4.10 16.64 -4.90
CA LYS A 25 -4.81 16.58 -6.19
C LYS A 25 -4.00 15.83 -7.24
N ALA A 26 -2.68 16.03 -7.26
CA ALA A 26 -1.77 15.34 -8.18
C ALA A 26 -1.74 13.82 -7.94
N SER A 27 -1.75 13.35 -6.68
CA SER A 27 -1.84 11.92 -6.34
C SER A 27 -3.12 11.30 -6.86
N VAL A 28 -4.26 11.95 -6.65
CA VAL A 28 -5.56 11.48 -7.16
C VAL A 28 -5.58 11.42 -8.69
N GLU A 29 -5.09 12.46 -9.36
CA GLU A 29 -5.02 12.49 -10.83
C GLU A 29 -4.09 11.41 -11.36
N LYS A 30 -2.92 11.20 -10.73
CA LYS A 30 -1.98 10.13 -11.13
C LYS A 30 -2.62 8.74 -11.09
N MET A 31 -3.37 8.42 -10.01
CA MET A 31 -4.10 7.17 -9.90
C MET A 31 -5.18 7.03 -11.00
N TYR A 32 -5.94 8.10 -11.22
CA TYR A 32 -7.02 8.12 -12.20
C TYR A 32 -6.50 8.01 -13.64
N ASP A 33 -5.45 8.77 -13.97
CA ASP A 33 -4.79 8.75 -15.29
C ASP A 33 -4.17 7.38 -15.57
N PHE A 34 -3.59 6.72 -14.55
CA PHE A 34 -3.14 5.34 -14.68
C PHE A 34 -4.30 4.42 -15.08
N ALA A 35 -5.44 4.52 -14.40
CA ALA A 35 -6.61 3.69 -14.72
C ALA A 35 -7.12 3.93 -16.14
N LEU A 36 -7.18 5.19 -16.59
CA LEU A 36 -7.60 5.56 -17.94
C LEU A 36 -6.62 5.08 -19.01
N SER A 37 -5.31 5.33 -18.82
CA SER A 37 -4.28 4.97 -19.80
C SER A 37 -4.14 3.46 -20.00
N HIS A 38 -4.49 2.66 -19.00
CA HIS A 38 -4.52 1.20 -19.05
C HIS A 38 -5.90 0.63 -19.37
N HIS A 39 -6.87 1.48 -19.75
CA HIS A 39 -8.24 1.09 -20.12
C HIS A 39 -8.93 0.23 -19.03
N LEU A 40 -8.66 0.51 -17.74
CA LEU A 40 -9.28 -0.22 -16.65
C LEU A 40 -10.78 0.09 -16.58
N PRO A 41 -11.63 -0.91 -16.42
CA PRO A 41 -13.07 -0.68 -16.33
C PRO A 41 -13.43 -0.06 -14.98
N PHE A 42 -14.20 1.04 -15.00
CA PHE A 42 -14.86 1.58 -13.82
C PHE A 42 -16.22 0.90 -13.66
N TYR A 43 -16.34 -0.04 -12.73
CA TYR A 43 -17.57 -0.78 -12.47
C TYR A 43 -18.62 0.14 -11.86
N LEU A 44 -19.76 0.31 -12.56
CA LEU A 44 -20.79 1.27 -12.18
C LEU A 44 -21.69 0.76 -11.06
N THR A 45 -22.03 -0.53 -11.10
CA THR A 45 -23.01 -1.15 -10.20
C THR A 45 -22.47 -2.43 -9.55
N PRO A 46 -23.09 -2.92 -8.46
CA PRO A 46 -22.80 -4.24 -7.92
C PRO A 46 -22.81 -5.35 -8.98
N ALA A 47 -23.80 -5.37 -9.87
CA ALA A 47 -23.91 -6.36 -10.92
C ALA A 47 -22.70 -6.34 -11.90
N ASN A 48 -22.14 -5.16 -12.18
CA ASN A 48 -20.92 -5.08 -13.00
C ASN A 48 -19.69 -5.65 -12.24
N LEU A 49 -19.63 -5.49 -10.92
CA LEU A 49 -18.60 -6.14 -10.08
C LEU A 49 -18.77 -7.66 -10.11
N ASP A 50 -20.01 -8.15 -9.92
CA ASP A 50 -20.30 -9.59 -9.93
C ASP A 50 -19.90 -10.23 -11.28
N ASP A 51 -20.18 -9.57 -12.40
CA ASP A 51 -19.73 -9.99 -13.74
C ASP A 51 -18.20 -10.02 -13.84
N ALA A 52 -17.51 -9.02 -13.28
CA ALA A 52 -16.06 -8.98 -13.28
C ALA A 52 -15.44 -10.09 -12.43
N ILE A 53 -16.06 -10.41 -11.29
CA ILE A 53 -15.68 -11.52 -10.43
C ILE A 53 -15.88 -12.85 -11.17
N ALA A 54 -17.04 -13.07 -11.75
CA ALA A 54 -17.35 -14.29 -12.52
C ALA A 54 -16.38 -14.50 -13.70
N LYS A 55 -15.89 -13.42 -14.31
CA LYS A 55 -14.89 -13.45 -15.38
C LYS A 55 -13.44 -13.49 -14.89
N GLY A 56 -13.20 -13.56 -13.58
CA GLY A 56 -11.86 -13.62 -12.98
C GLY A 56 -11.03 -12.33 -13.14
N ARG A 57 -11.66 -11.20 -13.47
CA ARG A 57 -11.02 -9.88 -13.53
C ARG A 57 -10.76 -9.31 -12.14
N LEU A 58 -11.63 -9.62 -11.20
CA LEU A 58 -11.44 -9.35 -9.78
C LEU A 58 -11.33 -10.67 -9.03
N VAL A 59 -10.43 -10.72 -8.06
CA VAL A 59 -10.12 -11.89 -7.24
C VAL A 59 -10.41 -11.63 -5.77
N PRO A 60 -10.84 -12.63 -4.98
CA PRO A 60 -11.20 -12.41 -3.59
C PRO A 60 -9.99 -12.10 -2.71
N LEU A 61 -10.18 -11.17 -1.77
CA LEU A 61 -9.36 -11.00 -0.58
C LEU A 61 -10.05 -11.78 0.55
N THR A 62 -9.39 -12.81 1.06
CA THR A 62 -10.02 -13.77 2.01
C THR A 62 -9.52 -13.63 3.43
N GLY A 63 -8.43 -12.89 3.64
CA GLY A 63 -7.68 -12.92 4.88
C GLY A 63 -6.85 -14.19 5.04
N ASP A 64 -5.82 -14.10 5.89
CA ASP A 64 -4.99 -15.20 6.33
C ASP A 64 -4.32 -14.86 7.68
N ALA A 65 -3.27 -15.57 8.08
CA ALA A 65 -2.55 -15.28 9.32
C ALA A 65 -1.84 -13.92 9.32
N THR A 66 -1.64 -13.28 8.16
CA THR A 66 -0.89 -12.03 8.01
C THR A 66 -1.77 -10.81 7.77
N TYR A 67 -2.98 -11.00 7.26
CA TYR A 67 -3.94 -9.92 7.07
C TYR A 67 -5.39 -10.37 7.30
N GLU A 68 -6.21 -9.40 7.68
CA GLU A 68 -7.65 -9.55 7.89
C GLU A 68 -8.44 -8.48 7.15
N LEU A 69 -9.74 -8.71 6.98
CA LEU A 69 -10.67 -7.71 6.48
C LEU A 69 -11.56 -7.22 7.63
N THR A 70 -11.79 -5.91 7.67
CA THR A 70 -12.79 -5.34 8.60
C THR A 70 -14.18 -5.92 8.31
N ARG A 71 -14.95 -6.22 9.35
CA ARG A 71 -16.37 -6.58 9.19
C ARG A 71 -17.09 -5.48 8.42
N GLY A 72 -17.86 -5.85 7.39
CA GLY A 72 -18.66 -4.92 6.60
C GLY A 72 -17.97 -4.37 5.35
N VAL A 73 -16.78 -4.89 4.97
CA VAL A 73 -16.26 -4.67 3.61
C VAL A 73 -17.27 -5.25 2.61
N GLY A 74 -17.97 -4.36 1.89
CA GLY A 74 -19.10 -4.76 1.04
C GLY A 74 -18.70 -5.62 -0.16
N PHE A 75 -17.50 -5.39 -0.71
CA PHE A 75 -16.91 -6.15 -1.81
C PHE A 75 -15.44 -6.41 -1.49
N SER A 76 -15.15 -7.58 -0.96
CA SER A 76 -13.78 -8.02 -0.61
C SER A 76 -13.04 -8.58 -1.83
N TYR A 77 -12.99 -7.80 -2.91
CA TYR A 77 -12.35 -8.18 -4.18
C TYR A 77 -11.43 -7.06 -4.66
N ALA A 78 -10.39 -7.44 -5.37
CA ALA A 78 -9.43 -6.52 -5.97
C ALA A 78 -8.90 -7.10 -7.30
N THR A 79 -8.16 -6.32 -8.07
CA THR A 79 -7.38 -6.88 -9.18
C THR A 79 -6.35 -7.88 -8.64
N ARG A 80 -5.83 -8.73 -9.51
CA ARG A 80 -4.80 -9.70 -9.14
C ARG A 80 -3.55 -9.01 -8.58
N GLU A 81 -3.15 -7.90 -9.17
CA GLU A 81 -1.99 -7.10 -8.80
C GLU A 81 -2.18 -6.46 -7.42
N ALA A 82 -3.36 -5.90 -7.15
CA ALA A 82 -3.68 -5.33 -5.83
C ALA A 82 -3.74 -6.41 -4.74
N LYS A 83 -4.28 -7.60 -5.04
CA LYS A 83 -4.18 -8.76 -4.13
C LYS A 83 -2.73 -9.16 -3.89
N GLN A 84 -1.90 -9.22 -4.93
CA GLN A 84 -0.48 -9.57 -4.82
C GLN A 84 0.27 -8.55 -3.94
N PHE A 85 -0.04 -7.26 -4.08
CA PHE A 85 0.49 -6.24 -3.17
C PHE A 85 0.13 -6.57 -1.71
N VAL A 86 -1.15 -6.82 -1.40
CA VAL A 86 -1.58 -7.17 -0.03
C VAL A 86 -0.82 -8.38 0.49
N LEU A 87 -0.74 -9.46 -0.29
CA LEU A 87 -0.05 -10.71 0.09
C LEU A 87 1.46 -10.54 0.29
N ALA A 88 2.11 -9.62 -0.43
CA ALA A 88 3.53 -9.32 -0.29
C ALA A 88 3.80 -8.35 0.88
N PHE A 89 2.92 -7.38 1.12
CA PHE A 89 3.07 -6.36 2.14
C PHE A 89 2.72 -6.89 3.54
N ALA A 90 1.65 -7.67 3.67
CA ALA A 90 1.10 -8.10 4.95
C ALA A 90 2.07 -8.92 5.84
N PRO A 91 2.86 -9.88 5.34
CA PRO A 91 3.85 -10.58 6.16
C PRO A 91 4.94 -9.66 6.72
N GLN A 92 5.36 -8.66 5.96
CA GLN A 92 6.35 -7.68 6.38
C GLN A 92 5.76 -6.72 7.42
N TYR A 93 4.51 -6.29 7.20
CA TYR A 93 3.75 -5.51 8.17
C TYR A 93 3.61 -6.25 9.50
N LEU A 94 3.19 -7.52 9.48
CA LEU A 94 3.08 -8.37 10.69
C LEU A 94 4.41 -8.43 11.44
N THR A 95 5.52 -8.60 10.72
CA THR A 95 6.86 -8.64 11.32
C THR A 95 7.27 -7.30 11.95
N ALA A 96 6.94 -6.18 11.30
CA ALA A 96 7.32 -4.84 11.78
C ALA A 96 6.40 -4.32 12.89
N CYS A 97 5.11 -4.66 12.83
CA CYS A 97 4.06 -4.09 13.67
C CYS A 97 3.53 -5.06 14.75
N GLY A 98 3.82 -6.37 14.64
CA GLY A 98 3.40 -7.39 15.61
C GLY A 98 1.91 -7.76 15.54
N THR A 99 1.16 -7.24 14.57
CA THR A 99 -0.27 -7.51 14.37
C THR A 99 -0.58 -7.72 12.90
N PRO A 100 -1.62 -8.48 12.52
CA PRO A 100 -2.04 -8.61 11.14
C PRO A 100 -2.41 -7.26 10.50
N LEU A 101 -2.14 -7.12 9.21
CA LEU A 101 -2.59 -5.97 8.42
C LEU A 101 -4.12 -6.00 8.30
N THR A 102 -4.79 -4.87 8.50
CA THR A 102 -6.25 -4.80 8.34
C THR A 102 -6.62 -4.07 7.05
N VAL A 103 -7.27 -4.76 6.13
CA VAL A 103 -7.90 -4.17 4.94
C VAL A 103 -9.28 -3.65 5.33
N THR A 104 -9.54 -2.37 5.10
CA THR A 104 -10.80 -1.70 5.49
C THR A 104 -11.73 -1.44 4.31
N SER A 105 -11.20 -1.41 3.09
CA SER A 105 -11.97 -1.31 1.85
C SER A 105 -11.18 -1.93 0.68
N ALA A 106 -11.91 -2.36 -0.36
CA ALA A 106 -11.36 -2.87 -1.60
C ALA A 106 -12.19 -2.38 -2.79
N ALA A 107 -12.49 -3.20 -3.81
CA ALA A 107 -13.33 -2.79 -4.92
C ALA A 107 -14.67 -2.23 -4.44
N ARG A 108 -15.11 -1.12 -5.03
CA ARG A 108 -16.37 -0.46 -4.66
C ARG A 108 -16.97 0.19 -5.90
N PRO A 109 -18.15 -0.28 -6.38
CA PRO A 109 -18.74 0.26 -7.60
C PRO A 109 -19.12 1.73 -7.45
N MET A 110 -19.20 2.46 -8.56
CA MET A 110 -19.52 3.89 -8.57
C MET A 110 -20.79 4.21 -7.78
N SER A 111 -21.84 3.39 -7.91
CA SER A 111 -23.12 3.58 -7.21
C SER A 111 -23.06 3.35 -5.69
N ARG A 112 -21.96 2.88 -5.17
CA ARG A 112 -21.74 2.62 -3.74
C ARG A 112 -20.60 3.46 -3.17
N GLN A 113 -20.13 4.48 -3.89
CA GLN A 113 -19.18 5.44 -3.36
C GLN A 113 -19.83 6.25 -2.22
N PRO A 114 -19.12 6.53 -1.12
CA PRO A 114 -19.63 7.43 -0.09
C PRO A 114 -19.78 8.86 -0.64
N HIS A 115 -20.65 9.65 -0.02
CA HIS A 115 -20.93 11.02 -0.48
C HIS A 115 -19.71 11.94 -0.56
N ASN A 116 -18.70 11.67 0.27
CA ASN A 116 -17.44 12.42 0.30
C ASN A 116 -16.33 11.79 -0.55
N ALA A 117 -16.64 10.75 -1.33
CA ALA A 117 -15.62 10.15 -2.22
C ALA A 117 -15.20 11.14 -3.29
N ASN A 118 -13.90 11.11 -3.62
CA ASN A 118 -13.40 11.88 -4.75
C ASN A 118 -14.04 11.37 -6.06
N PRO A 119 -14.49 12.25 -6.97
CA PRO A 119 -15.03 11.85 -8.27
C PRO A 119 -14.05 11.00 -9.11
N HIS A 120 -12.74 11.17 -8.90
CA HIS A 120 -11.67 10.39 -9.54
C HIS A 120 -11.22 9.18 -8.69
N SER A 121 -12.10 8.67 -7.81
CA SER A 121 -11.80 7.46 -7.04
C SER A 121 -11.54 6.27 -7.96
N VAL A 122 -10.47 5.52 -7.70
CA VAL A 122 -10.11 4.31 -8.46
C VAL A 122 -10.55 3.00 -7.80
N HIS A 123 -11.25 3.06 -6.65
CA HIS A 123 -11.90 1.86 -6.08
C HIS A 123 -12.83 1.14 -7.05
N PRO A 124 -13.55 1.84 -7.97
CA PRO A 124 -14.40 1.17 -8.94
C PRO A 124 -13.65 0.26 -9.93
N THR A 125 -12.35 0.44 -10.09
CA THR A 125 -11.54 -0.42 -11.00
C THR A 125 -10.98 -1.65 -10.28
N GLY A 126 -10.97 -1.65 -8.94
CA GLY A 126 -10.41 -2.72 -8.12
C GLY A 126 -8.89 -2.66 -7.91
N ILE A 127 -8.19 -1.63 -8.41
CA ILE A 127 -6.74 -1.46 -8.17
C ILE A 127 -6.43 -0.86 -6.80
N ALA A 128 -7.41 -0.31 -6.09
CA ALA A 128 -7.24 0.33 -4.80
C ALA A 128 -7.69 -0.54 -3.64
N VAL A 129 -6.94 -0.46 -2.55
CA VAL A 129 -7.28 -1.00 -1.23
C VAL A 129 -7.05 0.05 -0.16
N ASP A 130 -7.94 0.10 0.83
CA ASP A 130 -7.74 0.91 2.02
C ASP A 130 -7.23 0.02 3.15
N LEU A 131 -6.21 0.49 3.85
CA LEU A 131 -5.62 -0.19 4.99
C LEU A 131 -5.86 0.63 6.26
N ARG A 132 -6.10 -0.05 7.36
CA ARG A 132 -6.15 0.61 8.66
C ARG A 132 -4.80 1.25 8.96
N ARG A 133 -4.82 2.57 9.19
CA ARG A 133 -3.63 3.29 9.59
C ARG A 133 -3.25 2.92 11.02
N PRO A 134 -2.00 2.50 11.30
CA PRO A 134 -1.53 2.30 12.66
C PRO A 134 -1.56 3.58 13.48
N SER A 135 -1.58 3.46 14.79
CA SER A 135 -1.32 4.58 15.69
C SER A 135 0.09 5.14 15.48
N ALA A 136 0.29 6.41 15.87
CA ALA A 136 1.62 7.02 15.79
C ALA A 136 2.65 6.18 16.58
N GLY A 137 3.83 6.00 15.97
CA GLY A 137 4.93 5.22 16.53
C GLY A 137 5.68 4.40 15.49
N PRO A 138 6.59 3.52 15.91
CA PRO A 138 7.50 2.80 15.01
C PRO A 138 6.82 2.00 13.89
N CYS A 139 5.63 1.44 14.14
CA CYS A 139 4.86 0.75 13.11
C CYS A 139 4.42 1.70 12.00
N LEU A 140 3.85 2.87 12.33
CA LEU A 140 3.45 3.86 11.34
C LEU A 140 4.65 4.39 10.57
N ASP A 141 5.77 4.64 11.26
CA ASP A 141 7.00 5.11 10.62
C ASP A 141 7.54 4.09 9.61
N TRP A 142 7.52 2.80 9.98
CA TRP A 142 7.88 1.72 9.06
C TRP A 142 6.94 1.67 7.84
N VAL A 143 5.63 1.74 8.07
CA VAL A 143 4.62 1.70 6.99
C VAL A 143 4.83 2.86 6.02
N ARG A 144 5.00 4.08 6.52
CA ARG A 144 5.26 5.27 5.70
C ARG A 144 6.53 5.12 4.86
N GLY A 145 7.61 4.65 5.48
CA GLY A 145 8.88 4.41 4.77
C GLY A 145 8.74 3.36 3.67
N ALA A 146 8.09 2.24 3.97
CA ALA A 146 7.86 1.17 3.01
C ALA A 146 6.98 1.60 1.84
N LEU A 147 5.87 2.30 2.10
CA LEU A 147 4.98 2.80 1.05
C LEU A 147 5.65 3.89 0.20
N ALA A 148 6.33 4.86 0.82
CA ALA A 148 7.04 5.91 0.09
C ALA A 148 8.08 5.33 -0.89
N GLU A 149 8.79 4.30 -0.48
CA GLU A 149 9.77 3.66 -1.35
C GLU A 149 9.13 2.87 -2.51
N LEU A 150 7.94 2.30 -2.32
CA LEU A 150 7.16 1.70 -3.40
C LEU A 150 6.61 2.76 -4.37
N GLU A 151 6.24 3.95 -3.85
CA GLU A 151 5.88 5.11 -4.67
C GLU A 151 7.04 5.62 -5.53
N ASP A 152 8.24 5.74 -4.94
CA ASP A 152 9.45 6.15 -5.66
C ASP A 152 9.78 5.20 -6.82
N LYS A 153 9.37 3.94 -6.72
CA LYS A 153 9.50 2.95 -7.80
C LYS A 153 8.33 2.98 -8.79
N GLY A 154 7.32 3.80 -8.56
CA GLY A 154 6.14 3.90 -9.40
C GLY A 154 5.22 2.67 -9.35
N LEU A 155 5.32 1.83 -8.32
CA LEU A 155 4.53 0.61 -8.17
C LEU A 155 3.15 0.87 -7.56
N ILE A 156 3.06 1.89 -6.74
CA ILE A 156 1.83 2.32 -6.06
C ILE A 156 1.73 3.83 -6.04
N GLU A 157 0.57 4.33 -5.65
CA GLU A 157 0.36 5.65 -5.09
C GLU A 157 -0.35 5.47 -3.75
N ALA A 158 0.17 6.06 -2.68
CA ALA A 158 -0.35 5.91 -1.32
C ALA A 158 -0.65 7.26 -0.69
N THR A 159 -1.80 7.38 -0.02
CA THR A 159 -2.20 8.60 0.66
C THR A 159 -2.73 8.30 2.05
N GLU A 160 -2.41 9.17 3.03
CA GLU A 160 -3.06 9.16 4.34
C GLU A 160 -4.33 10.01 4.29
N GLU A 161 -5.48 9.38 4.37
CA GLU A 161 -6.76 10.07 4.44
C GLU A 161 -7.19 10.28 5.90
N ARG A 162 -7.95 11.38 6.15
CA ARG A 162 -8.30 11.80 7.51
C ARG A 162 -9.75 11.52 7.90
N HIS A 163 -10.62 11.29 6.93
CA HIS A 163 -12.07 11.18 7.18
C HIS A 163 -12.73 10.02 6.40
N PRO A 164 -12.73 8.79 6.94
CA PRO A 164 -12.07 8.29 8.16
C PRO A 164 -10.55 8.18 8.01
N VAL A 165 -9.84 8.08 9.14
CA VAL A 165 -8.38 7.90 9.12
C VAL A 165 -8.03 6.52 8.57
N HIS A 166 -7.36 6.48 7.42
CA HIS A 166 -6.87 5.25 6.78
C HIS A 166 -5.71 5.54 5.82
N LEU A 167 -5.09 4.51 5.30
CA LEU A 167 -4.14 4.57 4.20
C LEU A 167 -4.85 4.09 2.93
N HIS A 168 -4.97 4.95 1.93
CA HIS A 168 -5.48 4.59 0.61
C HIS A 168 -4.30 4.24 -0.30
N ILE A 169 -4.30 3.06 -0.91
CA ILE A 169 -3.23 2.59 -1.78
C ILE A 169 -3.84 2.15 -3.11
N ALA A 170 -3.41 2.79 -4.20
CA ALA A 170 -3.67 2.34 -5.56
C ALA A 170 -2.43 1.63 -6.12
N VAL A 171 -2.59 0.43 -6.64
CA VAL A 171 -1.50 -0.34 -7.26
C VAL A 171 -1.38 0.06 -8.73
N LEU A 172 -0.25 0.68 -9.08
CA LEU A 172 0.03 1.24 -10.41
C LEU A 172 0.84 0.24 -11.26
N VAL A 173 0.38 -1.00 -11.28
CA VAL A 173 0.99 -2.06 -12.08
C VAL A 173 -0.03 -2.52 -13.12
N PRO A 174 0.33 -2.54 -14.42
CA PRO A 174 -0.60 -2.94 -15.47
C PRO A 174 -1.12 -4.37 -15.26
N PRO A 175 -2.41 -4.63 -15.55
CA PRO A 175 -2.98 -5.96 -15.44
C PRO A 175 -2.19 -7.01 -16.21
N GLY A 176 -2.02 -8.19 -15.60
CA GLY A 176 -1.28 -9.30 -16.21
C GLY A 176 0.24 -9.20 -16.12
N THR A 177 0.77 -8.19 -15.44
CA THR A 177 2.22 -8.04 -15.23
C THR A 177 2.68 -8.94 -14.08
N SER A 178 3.56 -9.90 -14.37
CA SER A 178 4.06 -10.89 -13.39
C SER A 178 5.19 -10.38 -12.47
N VAL A 179 5.55 -9.10 -12.56
CA VAL A 179 6.78 -8.53 -11.96
C VAL A 179 6.57 -7.93 -10.56
N VAL A 180 5.34 -7.84 -10.08
CA VAL A 180 5.00 -7.12 -8.83
C VAL A 180 5.64 -7.77 -7.60
N LEU A 181 5.46 -9.08 -7.42
CA LEU A 181 5.88 -9.77 -6.20
C LEU A 181 7.39 -9.74 -5.91
N PRO A 182 8.29 -10.05 -6.86
CA PRO A 182 9.72 -10.04 -6.57
C PRO A 182 10.25 -8.65 -6.22
N GLN A 183 9.72 -7.62 -6.85
CA GLN A 183 10.16 -6.23 -6.61
C GLN A 183 9.69 -5.73 -5.23
N ILE A 184 8.43 -5.97 -4.89
CA ILE A 184 7.86 -5.57 -3.58
C ILE A 184 8.57 -6.31 -2.44
N VAL A 185 8.73 -7.63 -2.55
CA VAL A 185 9.35 -8.44 -1.50
C VAL A 185 10.80 -8.02 -1.27
N ASN A 186 11.60 -7.86 -2.32
CA ASN A 186 13.00 -7.45 -2.21
C ASN A 186 13.13 -6.07 -1.58
N HIS A 187 12.24 -5.16 -1.94
CA HIS A 187 12.22 -3.80 -1.45
C HIS A 187 11.89 -3.74 0.05
N LEU A 188 10.82 -4.39 0.49
CA LEU A 188 10.44 -4.45 1.90
C LEU A 188 11.49 -5.15 2.77
N ALA A 189 12.21 -6.15 2.25
CA ALA A 189 13.33 -6.77 2.93
C ALA A 189 14.50 -5.79 3.16
N ALA A 190 14.78 -4.89 2.22
CA ALA A 190 15.82 -3.87 2.34
C ALA A 190 15.49 -2.82 3.41
N VAL A 191 14.23 -2.40 3.54
CA VAL A 191 13.77 -1.48 4.59
C VAL A 191 13.98 -2.07 6.00
N LYS A 192 13.77 -3.37 6.17
CA LYS A 192 13.96 -4.06 7.46
C LYS A 192 15.42 -4.15 7.89
N ALA A 193 16.36 -4.10 6.97
CA ALA A 193 17.80 -4.22 7.26
C ALA A 193 18.40 -2.95 7.90
N ALA A 194 17.65 -1.86 8.05
CA ALA A 194 18.10 -0.69 8.79
C ALA A 194 18.22 -1.03 10.29
N PRO A 195 19.40 -0.86 10.92
CA PRO A 195 19.64 -1.35 12.27
C PRO A 195 18.76 -0.64 13.31
N SER A 196 17.96 -1.41 14.03
CA SER A 196 17.36 -0.97 15.28
C SER A 196 18.48 -0.66 16.26
N VAL A 197 18.70 0.60 16.58
CA VAL A 197 19.60 1.00 17.66
C VAL A 197 18.92 0.62 18.97
N LEU A 198 19.24 -0.57 19.49
CA LEU A 198 18.92 -0.95 20.85
C LEU A 198 19.61 0.07 21.81
N HIS A 199 18.82 0.96 22.38
CA HIS A 199 19.25 1.72 23.56
C HIS A 199 19.37 0.74 24.72
N SER A 200 20.60 0.26 24.98
CA SER A 200 20.91 -0.37 26.24
C SER A 200 20.96 0.73 27.32
N ALA A 201 19.90 0.81 28.10
CA ALA A 201 19.91 1.60 29.33
C ALA A 201 20.81 0.90 30.33
N ARG A 202 21.82 1.63 30.82
CA ARG A 202 22.49 1.41 32.09
C ARG A 202 22.07 2.50 33.07
#